data_414d7ca87ef42c55556a651bb0d29dd1
#
_entry.id   414d7ca87ef42c55556a651bb0d29dd1
#
_cell.length_a   1.000
_cell.length_b   1.000
_cell.length_c   1.000
_cell.angle_alpha   90.00
_cell.angle_beta   90.00
_cell.angle_gamma   90.00
#
_symmetry.space_group_name_H-M   'P 1'
#
loop_
_entity.id
_entity.type
_entity.pdbx_description
1 polymer ?
#
loop_
_entity_poly.entity_id
_entity_poly.type
_entity_poly.pdbx_seq_one_letter_code
_entity_poly.pdbx_strand_id
1 'polypeptide(L)'
;CWPGESVWIDTMNPSSQAYWDELFQLSTSNPLIGDALNAQLWNDMNEPSVFNGPETSAPKDNLHYGGWEHRSIHNVFGLTYHEATYSSLIKRLLGTEVERPFILTRSFFAGSQRTSAMWTGDNMSKWEYLKTSIPMVLTMGVLGMPFAGADIGGFFGNPLKQLLTRWYQTGVFYPFMRAHAHID
;
A
#
# COMPACT_ATOMS: atom_id res chain seq x y z
N CYS A 1 -0.14 11.95 12.69
CA CYS A 1 0.62 10.82 12.13
C CYS A 1 0.88 9.80 13.23
N TRP A 2 0.74 8.52 12.95
CA TRP A 2 0.95 7.43 13.93
C TRP A 2 2.33 7.45 14.60
N PRO A 3 3.43 7.70 13.86
CA PRO A 3 4.75 7.78 14.48
C PRO A 3 5.03 9.12 15.18
N GLY A 4 4.06 10.04 15.22
CA GLY A 4 4.25 11.40 15.73
C GLY A 4 4.94 12.30 14.72
N GLU A 5 5.93 13.06 15.16
CA GLU A 5 6.75 13.88 14.26
C GLU A 5 7.61 12.97 13.37
N SER A 6 7.45 13.12 12.07
CA SER A 6 8.07 12.22 11.08
C SER A 6 8.19 12.90 9.73
N VAL A 7 8.95 12.30 8.83
CA VAL A 7 9.12 12.74 7.45
C VAL A 7 8.74 11.65 6.47
N TRP A 8 8.28 12.04 5.31
CA TRP A 8 8.12 11.14 4.17
C TRP A 8 9.35 11.23 3.27
N ILE A 9 9.90 10.08 2.91
CA ILE A 9 11.05 10.02 2.01
C ILE A 9 10.58 10.39 0.62
N ASP A 10 11.34 11.29 -0.03
CA ASP A 10 11.10 11.63 -1.42
C ASP A 10 11.72 10.56 -2.34
N THR A 11 10.89 9.61 -2.74
CA THR A 11 11.30 8.50 -3.62
C THR A 11 11.58 8.93 -5.06
N MET A 12 11.29 10.17 -5.42
CA MET A 12 11.72 10.75 -6.70
C MET A 12 13.20 11.16 -6.69
N ASN A 13 13.81 11.33 -5.51
CA ASN A 13 15.22 11.60 -5.38
C ASN A 13 16.04 10.32 -5.58
N PRO A 14 16.92 10.25 -6.59
CA PRO A 14 17.73 9.05 -6.83
C PRO A 14 18.58 8.62 -5.63
N SER A 15 18.99 9.56 -4.78
CA SER A 15 19.77 9.24 -3.57
C SER A 15 18.94 8.51 -2.50
N SER A 16 17.62 8.66 -2.52
CA SER A 16 16.74 7.99 -1.55
C SER A 16 16.72 6.48 -1.74
N GLN A 17 16.94 5.98 -2.95
CA GLN A 17 16.94 4.54 -3.22
C GLN A 17 18.05 3.81 -2.45
N ALA A 18 19.23 4.39 -2.34
CA ALA A 18 20.33 3.78 -1.61
C ALA A 18 20.01 3.65 -0.11
N TYR A 19 19.42 4.69 0.47
CA TYR A 19 18.93 4.65 1.85
C TYR A 19 17.80 3.64 2.03
N TRP A 20 16.85 3.60 1.08
CA TRP A 20 15.73 2.65 1.11
C TRP A 20 16.23 1.21 1.02
N ASP A 21 17.20 0.95 0.15
CA ASP A 21 17.84 -0.35 0.02
C ASP A 21 18.49 -0.81 1.34
N GLU A 22 19.20 0.09 2.03
CA GLU A 22 19.86 -0.21 3.31
C GLU A 22 18.86 -0.68 4.37
N LEU A 23 17.67 -0.07 4.42
CA LEU A 23 16.61 -0.45 5.37
C LEU A 23 16.09 -1.88 5.16
N PHE A 24 16.24 -2.44 3.97
CA PHE A 24 15.74 -3.76 3.62
C PHE A 24 16.80 -4.84 3.48
N GLN A 25 18.09 -4.53 3.70
CA GLN A 25 19.14 -5.54 3.59
C GLN A 25 19.00 -6.64 4.64
N LEU A 26 19.41 -7.86 4.27
CA LEU A 26 19.61 -8.99 5.17
C LEU A 26 20.85 -8.71 6.03
N SER A 27 20.72 -7.87 7.00
CA SER A 27 21.81 -7.47 7.87
C SER A 27 21.36 -7.47 9.32
N THR A 28 22.22 -7.99 10.17
CA THR A 28 22.03 -7.96 11.62
C THR A 28 22.06 -6.55 12.21
N SER A 29 22.50 -5.57 11.45
CA SER A 29 22.59 -4.17 11.89
C SER A 29 21.32 -3.34 11.65
N ASN A 30 20.41 -3.82 10.81
CA ASN A 30 19.15 -3.11 10.56
C ASN A 30 17.93 -4.00 10.86
N PRO A 31 17.20 -3.71 11.94
CA PRO A 31 16.12 -4.55 12.42
C PRO A 31 14.77 -4.34 11.72
N LEU A 32 14.67 -3.51 10.65
CA LEU A 32 13.36 -3.12 10.10
C LEU A 32 12.49 -4.32 9.73
N ILE A 33 13.06 -5.30 9.02
CA ILE A 33 12.39 -6.57 8.72
C ILE A 33 13.21 -7.81 9.10
N GLY A 34 14.34 -7.63 9.78
CA GLY A 34 15.22 -8.72 10.22
C GLY A 34 15.67 -9.62 9.07
N ASP A 35 15.93 -10.89 9.37
CA ASP A 35 16.48 -11.87 8.41
C ASP A 35 15.41 -12.72 7.70
N ALA A 36 14.14 -12.39 7.84
CA ALA A 36 13.05 -13.14 7.22
C ALA A 36 13.09 -13.03 5.69
N LEU A 37 13.49 -14.09 5.01
CA LEU A 37 13.53 -14.14 3.53
C LEU A 37 12.14 -14.04 2.90
N ASN A 38 11.14 -14.58 3.56
CA ASN A 38 9.75 -14.59 3.10
C ASN A 38 8.91 -13.41 3.61
N ALA A 39 9.55 -12.33 4.06
CA ALA A 39 8.84 -11.15 4.48
C ALA A 39 8.04 -10.56 3.31
N GLN A 40 6.76 -10.33 3.56
CA GLN A 40 5.85 -9.64 2.64
C GLN A 40 5.64 -8.23 3.18
N LEU A 41 5.59 -7.25 2.31
CA LEU A 41 5.51 -5.86 2.71
C LEU A 41 4.15 -5.23 2.39
N TRP A 42 3.78 -4.32 3.26
CA TRP A 42 2.59 -3.51 3.11
C TRP A 42 3.00 -2.03 3.14
N ASN A 43 2.90 -1.37 2.00
CA ASN A 43 3.06 0.07 1.89
C ASN A 43 1.70 0.74 2.09
N ASP A 44 1.43 1.08 3.33
CA ASP A 44 0.24 1.83 3.72
C ASP A 44 0.56 3.32 3.86
N MET A 45 -0.46 4.16 3.82
CA MET A 45 -0.39 5.60 4.05
C MET A 45 0.52 6.36 3.07
N ASN A 46 0.82 5.77 1.94
CA ASN A 46 1.77 6.25 0.95
C ASN A 46 1.18 7.19 -0.12
N GLU A 47 0.11 7.93 0.24
CA GLU A 47 -0.47 9.00 -0.59
C GLU A 47 0.42 10.27 -0.71
N PRO A 48 1.16 10.80 0.28
CA PRO A 48 1.31 10.42 1.70
C PRO A 48 0.15 10.88 2.57
N SER A 49 -0.25 10.04 3.52
CA SER A 49 -1.30 10.39 4.50
C SER A 49 -0.75 11.26 5.61
N VAL A 50 -1.31 12.45 5.78
CA VAL A 50 -0.93 13.43 6.79
C VAL A 50 -2.21 13.94 7.46
N PHE A 51 -2.39 13.65 8.75
CA PHE A 51 -3.66 13.93 9.43
C PHE A 51 -3.86 15.40 9.81
N ASN A 52 -2.78 16.15 9.93
CA ASN A 52 -2.79 17.49 10.54
C ASN A 52 -3.05 18.63 9.54
N GLY A 53 -3.36 18.32 8.31
CA GLY A 53 -3.62 19.33 7.30
C GLY A 53 -5.03 19.26 6.75
N PRO A 54 -5.54 20.34 6.17
CA PRO A 54 -6.90 20.37 5.62
C PRO A 54 -7.11 19.39 4.46
N GLU A 55 -6.04 18.96 3.82
CA GLU A 55 -6.08 18.05 2.68
C GLU A 55 -5.79 16.60 3.05
N THR A 56 -5.49 16.32 4.32
CA THR A 56 -5.09 14.99 4.83
C THR A 56 -3.95 14.34 4.06
N SER A 57 -3.15 15.14 3.37
CA SER A 57 -1.97 14.76 2.60
C SER A 57 -0.85 15.78 2.79
N ALA A 58 0.31 15.56 2.13
CA ALA A 58 1.40 16.52 2.14
C ALA A 58 0.93 17.88 1.58
N PRO A 59 1.45 18.99 2.12
CA PRO A 59 1.19 20.31 1.56
C PRO A 59 1.52 20.36 0.07
N LYS A 60 0.65 21.01 -0.70
CA LYS A 60 0.74 21.05 -2.18
C LYS A 60 2.01 21.70 -2.71
N ASP A 61 2.58 22.60 -1.94
CA ASP A 61 3.77 23.38 -2.25
C ASP A 61 5.07 22.77 -1.73
N ASN A 62 5.02 21.61 -1.07
CA ASN A 62 6.23 20.87 -0.74
C ASN A 62 7.00 20.53 -2.00
N LEU A 63 8.32 20.78 -1.95
CA LEU A 63 9.20 20.55 -3.09
C LEU A 63 9.81 19.14 -3.03
N HIS A 64 9.71 18.45 -4.14
CA HIS A 64 10.38 17.19 -4.41
C HIS A 64 11.65 17.40 -5.22
N TYR A 65 12.43 16.34 -5.37
CA TYR A 65 13.62 16.34 -6.20
C TYR A 65 13.32 16.87 -7.61
N GLY A 66 14.19 17.72 -8.14
CA GLY A 66 13.99 18.39 -9.43
C GLY A 66 13.08 19.61 -9.36
N GLY A 67 12.67 20.05 -8.16
CA GLY A 67 11.86 21.26 -7.97
C GLY A 67 10.37 21.07 -8.26
N TRP A 68 9.90 19.82 -8.33
CA TRP A 68 8.47 19.54 -8.52
C TRP A 68 7.69 19.81 -7.24
N GLU A 69 6.63 20.59 -7.31
CA GLU A 69 5.69 20.73 -6.21
C GLU A 69 4.87 19.44 -6.04
N HIS A 70 4.51 19.12 -4.78
CA HIS A 70 3.72 17.91 -4.47
C HIS A 70 2.42 17.83 -5.27
N ARG A 71 1.74 18.96 -5.50
CA ARG A 71 0.52 19.00 -6.31
C ARG A 71 0.68 18.41 -7.72
N SER A 72 1.86 18.46 -8.26
CA SER A 72 2.16 17.95 -9.61
C SER A 72 2.43 16.46 -9.65
N ILE A 73 2.87 15.87 -8.52
CA ILE A 73 3.30 14.47 -8.45
C ILE A 73 2.47 13.63 -7.47
N HIS A 74 1.52 14.24 -6.78
CA HIS A 74 0.73 13.58 -5.74
C HIS A 74 0.16 12.22 -6.19
N ASN A 75 -0.46 12.17 -7.37
CA ASN A 75 -1.09 10.96 -7.85
C ASN A 75 -0.11 9.83 -8.18
N VAL A 76 1.15 10.14 -8.44
CA VAL A 76 2.20 9.16 -8.73
C VAL A 76 3.12 8.89 -7.54
N PHE A 77 2.96 9.61 -6.44
CA PHE A 77 3.81 9.44 -5.25
C PHE A 77 3.76 8.01 -4.72
N GLY A 78 2.57 7.43 -4.58
CA GLY A 78 2.40 6.04 -4.15
C GLY A 78 3.06 5.03 -5.09
N LEU A 79 2.99 5.26 -6.40
CA LEU A 79 3.66 4.43 -7.41
C LEU A 79 5.17 4.44 -7.19
N THR A 80 5.80 5.62 -7.12
CA THR A 80 7.25 5.71 -6.93
C THR A 80 7.69 5.11 -5.58
N TYR A 81 6.85 5.24 -4.55
CA TYR A 81 7.11 4.70 -3.23
C TYR A 81 7.17 3.16 -3.23
N HIS A 82 6.15 2.49 -3.76
CA HIS A 82 6.17 1.02 -3.78
C HIS A 82 7.14 0.46 -4.82
N GLU A 83 7.45 1.19 -5.90
CA GLU A 83 8.51 0.78 -6.84
C GLU A 83 9.89 0.82 -6.18
N ALA A 84 10.17 1.84 -5.35
CA ALA A 84 11.39 1.88 -4.55
C ALA A 84 11.47 0.70 -3.57
N THR A 85 10.36 0.39 -2.90
CA THR A 85 10.26 -0.78 -2.02
C THR A 85 10.50 -2.09 -2.78
N TYR A 86 9.89 -2.24 -3.95
CA TYR A 86 10.07 -3.42 -4.80
C TYR A 86 11.53 -3.60 -5.22
N SER A 87 12.19 -2.53 -5.65
CA SER A 87 13.60 -2.54 -6.03
C SER A 87 14.49 -2.96 -4.88
N SER A 88 14.22 -2.48 -3.67
CA SER A 88 14.96 -2.86 -2.46
C SER A 88 14.75 -4.32 -2.08
N LEU A 89 13.51 -4.84 -2.23
CA LEU A 89 13.23 -6.25 -1.98
C LEU A 89 13.89 -7.17 -3.01
N ILE A 90 13.92 -6.79 -4.28
CA ILE A 90 14.66 -7.54 -5.31
C ILE A 90 16.13 -7.64 -4.93
N LYS A 91 16.76 -6.52 -4.50
CA LYS A 91 18.16 -6.54 -4.05
C LYS A 91 18.35 -7.41 -2.82
N ARG A 92 17.44 -7.35 -1.85
CA ARG A 92 17.45 -8.18 -0.65
C ARG A 92 17.42 -9.68 -0.98
N LEU A 93 16.68 -10.06 -2.00
CA LEU A 93 16.43 -11.46 -2.36
C LEU A 93 17.47 -12.03 -3.34
N LEU A 94 18.40 -11.21 -3.84
CA LEU A 94 19.45 -11.68 -4.74
C LEU A 94 20.27 -12.81 -4.12
N GLY A 95 20.34 -13.91 -4.85
CA GLY A 95 21.09 -15.11 -4.40
C GLY A 95 20.32 -16.00 -3.42
N THR A 96 19.05 -15.72 -3.17
CA THR A 96 18.15 -16.58 -2.38
C THR A 96 17.24 -17.41 -3.29
N GLU A 97 16.51 -18.36 -2.71
CA GLU A 97 15.50 -19.15 -3.42
C GLU A 97 14.18 -18.40 -3.66
N VAL A 98 14.02 -17.21 -3.07
CA VAL A 98 12.81 -16.39 -3.22
C VAL A 98 12.95 -15.52 -4.46
N GLU A 99 12.12 -15.77 -5.46
CA GLU A 99 12.23 -15.10 -6.76
C GLU A 99 11.37 -13.84 -6.88
N ARG A 100 10.27 -13.75 -6.15
CA ARG A 100 9.31 -12.65 -6.30
C ARG A 100 8.87 -12.09 -4.96
N PRO A 101 9.13 -10.80 -4.69
CA PRO A 101 8.58 -10.13 -3.53
C PRO A 101 7.08 -9.90 -3.69
N PHE A 102 6.37 -9.83 -2.56
CA PHE A 102 4.97 -9.40 -2.49
C PHE A 102 4.90 -8.06 -1.77
N ILE A 103 4.20 -7.11 -2.40
CA ILE A 103 3.90 -5.81 -1.82
C ILE A 103 2.40 -5.55 -1.95
N LEU A 104 1.77 -5.09 -0.87
CA LEU A 104 0.43 -4.52 -0.88
C LEU A 104 0.55 -3.00 -0.77
N THR A 105 -0.12 -2.25 -1.63
CA THR A 105 -0.09 -0.78 -1.59
C THR A 105 -1.49 -0.18 -1.52
N ARG A 106 -1.65 0.92 -0.75
CA ARG A 106 -2.90 1.67 -0.71
C ARG A 106 -2.96 2.72 -1.82
N SER A 107 -1.92 3.52 -1.95
CA SER A 107 -1.82 4.49 -3.04
C SER A 107 -1.09 3.87 -4.22
N PHE A 108 -1.68 4.01 -5.40
CA PHE A 108 -1.18 3.40 -6.64
C PHE A 108 -1.59 4.23 -7.85
N PHE A 109 -0.96 3.96 -8.99
CA PHE A 109 -1.25 4.58 -10.27
C PHE A 109 -1.09 3.56 -11.40
N ALA A 110 -1.39 3.94 -12.63
CA ALA A 110 -1.16 3.08 -13.79
C ALA A 110 0.30 2.62 -13.85
N GLY A 111 0.55 1.33 -13.90
CA GLY A 111 1.88 0.72 -13.81
C GLY A 111 2.14 -0.01 -12.48
N SER A 112 1.40 0.28 -11.43
CA SER A 112 1.56 -0.37 -10.11
C SER A 112 1.36 -1.88 -10.14
N GLN A 113 0.58 -2.40 -11.08
CA GLN A 113 0.35 -3.84 -11.26
C GLN A 113 1.61 -4.66 -11.52
N ARG A 114 2.70 -4.02 -11.94
CA ARG A 114 3.99 -4.68 -12.18
C ARG A 114 4.68 -5.10 -10.88
N THR A 115 4.39 -4.42 -9.79
CA THR A 115 5.15 -4.51 -8.55
C THR A 115 4.30 -4.77 -7.31
N SER A 116 2.99 -4.49 -7.36
CA SER A 116 2.15 -4.51 -6.16
C SER A 116 0.76 -5.09 -6.41
N ALA A 117 0.21 -5.70 -5.34
CA ALA A 117 -1.22 -5.85 -5.14
C ALA A 117 -1.78 -4.58 -4.49
N MET A 118 -3.10 -4.38 -4.55
CA MET A 118 -3.75 -3.19 -4.02
C MET A 118 -5.07 -3.54 -3.33
N TRP A 119 -5.52 -2.65 -2.44
CA TRP A 119 -6.84 -2.81 -1.83
C TRP A 119 -7.58 -1.47 -1.78
N THR A 120 -8.84 -1.54 -1.44
CA THR A 120 -9.74 -0.38 -1.47
C THR A 120 -9.58 0.59 -0.28
N GLY A 121 -8.58 0.36 0.58
CA GLY A 121 -8.34 1.18 1.78
C GLY A 121 -9.32 0.88 2.91
N ASP A 122 -9.46 1.84 3.82
CA ASP A 122 -10.19 1.72 5.09
C ASP A 122 -11.71 1.83 4.85
N ASN A 123 -12.32 0.74 4.44
CA ASN A 123 -13.77 0.65 4.22
C ASN A 123 -14.52 0.46 5.55
N MET A 124 -15.83 0.67 5.55
CA MET A 124 -16.65 0.51 6.74
C MET A 124 -17.46 -0.79 6.73
N SER A 125 -17.76 -1.34 7.92
CA SER A 125 -18.66 -2.47 8.15
C SER A 125 -20.11 -2.12 7.84
N LYS A 126 -20.42 -1.84 6.57
CA LYS A 126 -21.75 -1.48 6.07
C LYS A 126 -22.06 -2.16 4.75
N TRP A 127 -23.35 -2.41 4.50
CA TRP A 127 -23.81 -3.03 3.26
C TRP A 127 -23.43 -2.25 2.00
N GLU A 128 -23.44 -0.91 2.09
CA GLU A 128 -23.07 -0.03 1.00
C GLU A 128 -21.61 -0.25 0.57
N TYR A 129 -20.70 -0.46 1.51
CA TYR A 129 -19.31 -0.73 1.23
C TYR A 129 -19.10 -2.11 0.61
N LEU A 130 -19.82 -3.14 1.09
CA LEU A 130 -19.83 -4.45 0.44
C LEU A 130 -20.33 -4.32 -1.01
N LYS A 131 -21.43 -3.63 -1.22
CA LYS A 131 -22.01 -3.41 -2.57
C LYS A 131 -21.01 -2.69 -3.48
N THR A 132 -20.35 -1.64 -2.98
CA THR A 132 -19.42 -0.82 -3.77
C THR A 132 -18.11 -1.54 -4.06
N SER A 133 -17.67 -2.43 -3.19
CA SER A 133 -16.42 -3.18 -3.39
C SER A 133 -16.44 -4.02 -4.67
N ILE A 134 -17.59 -4.53 -5.07
CA ILE A 134 -17.73 -5.35 -6.28
C ILE A 134 -17.33 -4.56 -7.53
N PRO A 135 -17.99 -3.42 -7.87
CA PRO A 135 -17.58 -2.65 -9.03
C PRO A 135 -16.16 -2.08 -8.90
N MET A 136 -15.69 -1.76 -7.69
CA MET A 136 -14.31 -1.29 -7.50
C MET A 136 -13.29 -2.37 -7.93
N VAL A 137 -13.43 -3.60 -7.43
CA VAL A 137 -12.52 -4.70 -7.80
C VAL A 137 -12.63 -5.06 -9.27
N LEU A 138 -13.84 -5.06 -9.83
CA LEU A 138 -14.05 -5.30 -11.27
C LEU A 138 -13.40 -4.20 -12.13
N THR A 139 -13.52 -2.94 -11.71
CA THR A 139 -12.87 -1.80 -12.40
C THR A 139 -11.35 -1.97 -12.41
N MET A 140 -10.76 -2.39 -11.28
CA MET A 140 -9.32 -2.67 -11.23
C MET A 140 -8.92 -3.76 -12.22
N GLY A 141 -9.74 -4.81 -12.37
CA GLY A 141 -9.51 -5.86 -13.37
C GLY A 141 -9.52 -5.32 -14.80
N VAL A 142 -10.50 -4.48 -15.14
CA VAL A 142 -10.61 -3.85 -16.47
C VAL A 142 -9.44 -2.91 -16.75
N LEU A 143 -8.93 -2.23 -15.72
CA LEU A 143 -7.78 -1.32 -15.85
C LEU A 143 -6.41 -2.05 -15.89
N GLY A 144 -6.42 -3.39 -15.90
CA GLY A 144 -5.19 -4.18 -15.94
C GLY A 144 -4.46 -4.31 -14.60
N MET A 145 -5.15 -4.02 -13.50
CA MET A 145 -4.65 -4.16 -12.12
C MET A 145 -5.46 -5.23 -11.36
N PRO A 146 -5.45 -6.49 -11.80
CA PRO A 146 -6.40 -7.49 -11.33
C PRO A 146 -6.15 -7.97 -9.90
N PHE A 147 -4.93 -7.80 -9.36
CA PHE A 147 -4.62 -8.27 -8.01
C PHE A 147 -5.09 -7.23 -6.98
N ALA A 148 -6.39 -7.11 -6.84
CA ALA A 148 -7.07 -6.15 -5.99
C ALA A 148 -8.12 -6.81 -5.09
N GLY A 149 -8.43 -6.19 -3.97
CA GLY A 149 -9.46 -6.63 -3.04
C GLY A 149 -9.95 -5.53 -2.11
N ALA A 150 -10.91 -5.86 -1.28
CA ALA A 150 -11.43 -4.99 -0.22
C ALA A 150 -11.34 -5.72 1.12
N ASP A 151 -11.20 -5.00 2.21
CA ASP A 151 -11.15 -5.59 3.55
C ASP A 151 -12.49 -6.28 3.87
N ILE A 152 -12.43 -7.60 3.99
CA ILE A 152 -13.59 -8.45 4.28
C ILE A 152 -14.06 -8.16 5.70
N GLY A 153 -15.33 -7.82 5.82
CA GLY A 153 -15.96 -7.43 7.08
C GLY A 153 -15.99 -5.92 7.31
N GLY A 154 -15.18 -5.18 6.58
CA GLY A 154 -14.95 -3.74 6.76
C GLY A 154 -13.84 -3.46 7.76
N PHE A 155 -13.06 -2.41 7.50
CA PHE A 155 -11.98 -1.98 8.39
C PHE A 155 -12.53 -1.27 9.63
N PHE A 156 -13.43 -0.30 9.45
CA PHE A 156 -14.05 0.42 10.57
C PHE A 156 -15.39 -0.17 10.97
N GLY A 157 -15.59 -0.33 12.28
CA GLY A 157 -16.79 -0.84 12.88
C GLY A 157 -16.85 -2.37 12.89
N ASN A 158 -17.91 -2.91 13.51
CA ASN A 158 -18.08 -4.34 13.70
C ASN A 158 -19.26 -4.86 12.86
N PRO A 159 -19.03 -5.80 11.94
CA PRO A 159 -20.11 -6.33 11.11
C PRO A 159 -21.04 -7.22 11.91
N LEU A 160 -22.34 -7.10 11.69
CA LEU A 160 -23.28 -8.12 12.11
C LEU A 160 -22.99 -9.44 11.35
N LYS A 161 -23.33 -10.57 11.97
CA LYS A 161 -23.10 -11.92 11.44
C LYS A 161 -23.52 -12.05 9.97
N GLN A 162 -24.68 -11.52 9.60
CA GLN A 162 -25.18 -11.61 8.23
C GLN A 162 -24.30 -10.86 7.25
N LEU A 163 -23.88 -9.63 7.56
CA LEU A 163 -23.00 -8.83 6.72
C LEU A 163 -21.64 -9.50 6.56
N LEU A 164 -21.04 -9.97 7.65
CA LEU A 164 -19.76 -10.67 7.61
C LEU A 164 -19.84 -11.94 6.74
N THR A 165 -20.90 -12.74 6.91
CA THR A 165 -21.12 -13.95 6.09
C THR A 165 -21.17 -13.59 4.60
N ARG A 166 -21.94 -12.56 4.23
CA ARG A 166 -22.06 -12.13 2.82
C ARG A 166 -20.76 -11.56 2.31
N TRP A 167 -20.01 -10.86 3.16
CA TRP A 167 -18.71 -10.32 2.74
C TRP A 167 -17.70 -11.42 2.45
N TYR A 168 -17.64 -12.49 3.29
CA TYR A 168 -16.82 -13.67 2.98
C TYR A 168 -17.26 -14.34 1.68
N GLN A 169 -18.56 -14.51 1.45
CA GLN A 169 -19.07 -15.09 0.21
C GLN A 169 -18.70 -14.27 -1.04
N THR A 170 -18.63 -12.95 -0.92
CA THR A 170 -18.14 -12.08 -1.99
C THR A 170 -16.62 -12.13 -2.08
N GLY A 171 -15.96 -12.12 -0.95
CA GLY A 171 -14.51 -12.03 -0.84
C GLY A 171 -13.76 -13.22 -1.45
N VAL A 172 -14.38 -14.41 -1.54
CA VAL A 172 -13.76 -15.56 -2.24
C VAL A 172 -13.52 -15.30 -3.73
N PHE A 173 -14.14 -14.26 -4.28
CA PHE A 173 -13.93 -13.81 -5.66
C PHE A 173 -12.95 -12.65 -5.78
N TYR A 174 -12.46 -12.11 -4.64
CA TYR A 174 -11.43 -11.08 -4.69
C TYR A 174 -10.07 -11.71 -5.00
N PRO A 175 -9.36 -11.28 -6.05
CA PRO A 175 -8.00 -11.75 -6.31
C PRO A 175 -7.05 -11.53 -5.14
N PHE A 176 -7.18 -10.42 -4.42
CA PHE A 176 -6.58 -10.21 -3.12
C PHE A 176 -7.63 -10.38 -2.04
N MET A 177 -7.66 -11.55 -1.39
CA MET A 177 -8.60 -11.88 -0.33
C MET A 177 -7.95 -11.70 1.04
N ARG A 178 -8.46 -10.74 1.83
CA ARG A 178 -7.99 -10.50 3.20
C ARG A 178 -9.14 -10.08 4.11
N ALA A 179 -9.27 -10.71 5.27
CA ALA A 179 -10.01 -10.16 6.39
C ALA A 179 -9.10 -9.20 7.17
N HIS A 180 -9.54 -7.98 7.36
CA HIS A 180 -8.78 -6.94 8.06
C HIS A 180 -9.73 -5.97 8.74
N ALA A 181 -9.41 -5.56 9.96
CA ALA A 181 -10.24 -4.66 10.75
C ALA A 181 -9.36 -3.79 11.65
N HIS A 182 -9.88 -2.62 12.01
CA HIS A 182 -9.34 -1.78 13.05
C HIS A 182 -9.35 -2.52 14.40
N ILE A 183 -8.49 -2.11 15.31
CA ILE A 183 -8.35 -2.75 16.61
C ILE A 183 -9.54 -2.49 17.56
N ASP A 184 -10.30 -1.40 17.33
CA ASP A 184 -11.43 -0.99 18.19
C ASP A 184 -12.76 -1.60 17.76
#